data_eee83c326d7f5f666e22d16a4d7db6d9
#
_entry.id   eee83c326d7f5f666e22d16a4d7db6d9
#
_cell.length_a   1.000
_cell.length_b   1.000
_cell.length_c   1.000
_cell.angle_alpha   90.00
_cell.angle_beta   90.00
_cell.angle_gamma   90.00
#
_symmetry.space_group_name_H-M   'P 1'
#
loop_
_entity.id
_entity.type
_entity.pdbx_description
1 polymer ?
#
loop_
_entity_poly.entity_id
_entity_poly.type
_entity_poly.pdbx_seq_one_letter_code
_entity_poly.pdbx_strand_id
1 'polypeptide(L)'
;MRIFLQKYHLPQYNFSPWGWRNQCYILGIMTGYFLWLTKDKNVVIDRKFNFMLWFCATVIGLLLVYVGYSDFNFESQRWLDKLEWRSYYAFRKAGWGLCLMWVTFSCCRGYGGFINDFLSWGFWLPISKVSFMAYLFHMSINWEFFLLQSYQLDYSLWQLTAWFVPQVWVCLLAGLLGSLTLELPFGKIQKILIQQLLKLIPG
;
A
#
# COMPACT_ATOMS: atom_id res chain seq x y z
N MET A 1 -8.83 -19.79 19.35
CA MET A 1 -8.70 -18.47 18.67
C MET A 1 -9.63 -17.42 19.26
N ARG A 2 -10.95 -17.61 19.38
CA ARG A 2 -11.88 -16.63 20.03
C ARG A 2 -11.49 -16.30 21.48
N ILE A 3 -11.11 -17.28 22.30
CA ILE A 3 -10.75 -17.10 23.70
C ILE A 3 -9.46 -16.27 23.86
N PHE A 4 -8.50 -16.43 22.95
CA PHE A 4 -7.26 -15.67 22.93
C PHE A 4 -7.51 -14.19 22.59
N LEU A 5 -8.36 -13.91 21.61
CA LEU A 5 -8.75 -12.55 21.22
C LEU A 5 -9.54 -11.83 22.33
N GLN A 6 -10.33 -12.57 23.09
CA GLN A 6 -11.13 -12.04 24.21
C GLN A 6 -10.27 -11.68 25.43
N LYS A 7 -9.23 -12.49 25.72
CA LYS A 7 -8.32 -12.28 26.86
C LYS A 7 -7.44 -11.02 26.70
N TYR A 8 -7.08 -10.66 25.47
CA TYR A 8 -6.20 -9.52 25.20
C TYR A 8 -6.94 -8.25 24.78
N HIS A 9 -8.28 -8.21 24.89
CA HIS A 9 -9.07 -7.05 24.47
C HIS A 9 -8.63 -6.47 23.12
N LEU A 10 -8.13 -7.34 22.23
CA LEU A 10 -7.85 -6.93 20.86
C LEU A 10 -9.18 -6.44 20.28
N PRO A 11 -9.33 -5.16 20.05
CA PRO A 11 -10.60 -4.64 19.62
C PRO A 11 -10.99 -5.36 18.33
N GLN A 12 -12.26 -5.77 18.22
CA GLN A 12 -12.84 -6.36 17.01
C GLN A 12 -12.88 -5.36 15.84
N TYR A 13 -11.83 -4.54 15.70
CA TYR A 13 -11.70 -3.48 14.70
C TYR A 13 -11.40 -3.98 13.28
N ASN A 14 -11.25 -5.31 13.12
CA ASN A 14 -11.12 -5.91 11.79
C ASN A 14 -12.39 -5.85 10.96
N PHE A 15 -13.52 -5.49 11.56
CA PHE A 15 -14.77 -5.19 10.87
C PHE A 15 -14.92 -3.68 10.64
N SER A 16 -13.94 -3.05 10.00
CA SER A 16 -14.21 -1.72 9.46
C SER A 16 -15.20 -1.86 8.30
N PRO A 17 -16.30 -1.08 8.29
CA PRO A 17 -17.25 -1.09 7.20
C PRO A 17 -16.55 -0.95 5.85
N TRP A 18 -17.05 -1.60 4.81
CA TRP A 18 -16.44 -1.64 3.48
C TRP A 18 -16.03 -0.25 2.96
N GLY A 19 -16.79 0.79 3.29
CA GLY A 19 -16.49 2.17 2.90
C GLY A 19 -15.16 2.71 3.43
N TRP A 20 -14.69 2.24 4.57
CA TRP A 20 -13.43 2.71 5.17
C TRP A 20 -12.17 2.06 4.56
N ARG A 21 -12.35 0.96 3.84
CA ARG A 21 -11.24 0.30 3.12
C ARG A 21 -10.95 0.95 1.77
N ASN A 22 -11.94 1.60 1.17
CA ASN A 22 -11.85 2.13 -0.19
C ASN A 22 -11.33 3.57 -0.26
N GLN A 23 -10.98 4.20 0.88
CA GLN A 23 -10.53 5.59 0.93
C GLN A 23 -9.32 5.86 0.00
N CYS A 24 -8.31 5.00 0.06
CA CYS A 24 -7.12 5.14 -0.80
C CYS A 24 -7.46 4.98 -2.28
N TYR A 25 -8.43 4.11 -2.61
CA TYR A 25 -8.87 3.91 -3.99
C TYR A 25 -9.57 5.16 -4.54
N ILE A 26 -10.47 5.75 -3.75
CA ILE A 26 -11.16 6.99 -4.12
C ILE A 26 -10.15 8.13 -4.31
N LEU A 27 -9.20 8.28 -3.39
CA LEU A 27 -8.12 9.27 -3.50
C LEU A 27 -7.26 9.03 -4.75
N GLY A 28 -7.00 7.77 -5.09
CA GLY A 28 -6.29 7.41 -6.32
C GLY A 28 -7.03 7.84 -7.59
N ILE A 29 -8.35 7.60 -7.66
CA ILE A 29 -9.18 8.06 -8.80
C ILE A 29 -9.16 9.59 -8.87
N MET A 30 -9.34 10.29 -7.74
CA MET A 30 -9.29 11.75 -7.70
C MET A 30 -7.94 12.29 -8.18
N THR A 31 -6.84 11.65 -7.78
CA THR A 31 -5.49 12.00 -8.24
C THR A 31 -5.35 11.84 -9.75
N GLY A 32 -5.81 10.71 -10.30
CA GLY A 32 -5.76 10.45 -11.73
C GLY A 32 -6.60 11.47 -12.53
N TYR A 33 -7.80 11.78 -12.04
CA TYR A 33 -8.65 12.80 -12.65
C TYR A 33 -8.02 14.20 -12.61
N PHE A 34 -7.41 14.58 -11.48
CA PHE A 34 -6.72 15.84 -11.34
C PHE A 34 -5.50 15.96 -12.25
N LEU A 35 -4.71 14.88 -12.38
CA LEU A 35 -3.60 14.82 -13.33
C LEU A 35 -4.08 14.95 -14.79
N TRP A 36 -5.20 14.32 -15.13
CA TRP A 36 -5.80 14.45 -16.46
C TRP A 36 -6.27 15.88 -16.75
N LEU A 37 -6.99 16.53 -15.82
CA LEU A 37 -7.46 17.91 -15.97
C LEU A 37 -6.32 18.93 -16.10
N THR A 38 -5.17 18.61 -15.52
CA THR A 38 -4.01 19.50 -15.53
C THR A 38 -2.96 19.11 -16.57
N LYS A 39 -3.22 18.08 -17.41
CA LYS A 39 -2.26 17.54 -18.37
C LYS A 39 -1.70 18.61 -19.31
N ASP A 40 -2.57 19.43 -19.89
CA ASP A 40 -2.21 20.45 -20.89
C ASP A 40 -1.92 21.82 -20.27
N LYS A 41 -1.97 21.93 -18.93
CA LYS A 41 -1.70 23.16 -18.20
C LYS A 41 -0.30 23.16 -17.62
N ASN A 42 0.44 24.22 -17.88
CA ASN A 42 1.72 24.46 -17.20
C ASN A 42 1.44 24.89 -15.75
N VAL A 43 1.35 23.88 -14.87
CA VAL A 43 1.17 24.12 -13.42
C VAL A 43 2.52 24.54 -12.88
N VAL A 44 2.72 25.82 -12.63
CA VAL A 44 3.92 26.35 -11.98
C VAL A 44 3.71 26.40 -10.49
N ILE A 45 4.51 25.62 -9.75
CA ILE A 45 4.50 25.59 -8.28
C ILE A 45 5.73 26.34 -7.79
N ASP A 46 5.54 27.32 -6.92
CA ASP A 46 6.66 28.01 -6.28
C ASP A 46 7.53 27.04 -5.47
N ARG A 47 8.85 27.19 -5.55
CA ARG A 47 9.82 26.29 -4.91
C ARG A 47 9.59 26.19 -3.40
N LYS A 48 9.27 27.32 -2.74
CA LYS A 48 9.00 27.35 -1.29
C LYS A 48 7.76 26.55 -0.94
N PHE A 49 6.69 26.72 -1.73
CA PHE A 49 5.43 25.99 -1.54
C PHE A 49 5.60 24.50 -1.78
N ASN A 50 6.34 24.10 -2.82
CA ASN A 50 6.68 22.70 -3.06
C ASN A 50 7.44 22.08 -1.88
N PHE A 51 8.46 22.76 -1.36
CA PHE A 51 9.22 22.27 -0.21
C PHE A 51 8.33 22.13 1.04
N MET A 52 7.44 23.08 1.29
CA MET A 52 6.51 23.03 2.40
C MET A 52 5.58 21.81 2.30
N LEU A 53 5.05 21.53 1.11
CA LEU A 53 4.17 20.36 0.89
C LEU A 53 4.92 19.03 1.05
N TRP A 54 6.16 18.93 0.59
CA TRP A 54 7.02 17.76 0.84
C TRP A 54 7.28 17.56 2.33
N PHE A 55 7.60 18.64 3.04
CA PHE A 55 7.82 18.61 4.49
C PHE A 55 6.53 18.15 5.22
N CYS A 56 5.40 18.74 4.91
CA CYS A 56 4.11 18.35 5.49
C CYS A 56 3.77 16.87 5.21
N ALA A 57 3.94 16.40 3.97
CA ALA A 57 3.69 15.01 3.61
C ALA A 57 4.60 14.04 4.39
N THR A 58 5.87 14.38 4.55
CA THR A 58 6.82 13.57 5.32
C THR A 58 6.48 13.55 6.80
N VAL A 59 6.16 14.70 7.40
CA VAL A 59 5.79 14.80 8.82
C VAL A 59 4.51 14.03 9.08
N ILE A 60 3.47 14.21 8.25
CA ILE A 60 2.21 13.48 8.39
C ILE A 60 2.45 11.97 8.25
N GLY A 61 3.21 11.52 7.27
CA GLY A 61 3.56 10.11 7.08
C GLY A 61 4.26 9.51 8.30
N LEU A 62 5.24 10.21 8.86
CA LEU A 62 5.95 9.79 10.07
C LEU A 62 5.02 9.74 11.28
N LEU A 63 4.19 10.75 11.50
CA LEU A 63 3.21 10.78 12.60
C LEU A 63 2.25 9.60 12.52
N LEU A 64 1.74 9.28 11.31
CA LEU A 64 0.84 8.14 11.11
C LEU A 64 1.50 6.80 11.45
N VAL A 65 2.80 6.66 11.26
CA VAL A 65 3.56 5.46 11.62
C VAL A 65 3.83 5.42 13.14
N TYR A 66 4.34 6.52 13.71
CA TYR A 66 4.74 6.56 15.12
C TYR A 66 3.55 6.47 16.09
N VAL A 67 2.43 7.11 15.78
CA VAL A 67 1.20 7.00 16.59
C VAL A 67 0.69 5.56 16.58
N GLY A 68 0.79 4.86 15.44
CA GLY A 68 0.45 3.44 15.38
C GLY A 68 1.40 2.53 16.16
N TYR A 69 2.69 2.88 16.23
CA TYR A 69 3.70 2.12 16.98
C TYR A 69 3.51 2.21 18.50
N SER A 70 3.10 3.35 19.01
CA SER A 70 2.87 3.55 20.46
C SER A 70 1.79 2.62 21.03
N ASP A 71 0.86 2.13 20.21
CA ASP A 71 -0.19 1.19 20.60
C ASP A 71 0.34 -0.25 20.81
N PHE A 72 1.42 -0.62 20.14
CA PHE A 72 2.01 -1.94 20.28
C PHE A 72 2.87 -2.09 21.54
N ASN A 73 3.29 -1.01 22.18
CA ASN A 73 3.99 -1.05 23.45
C ASN A 73 2.98 -1.24 24.59
N PHE A 74 2.75 -2.49 24.96
CA PHE A 74 1.78 -2.93 25.99
C PHE A 74 1.95 -2.29 27.37
N GLU A 75 3.02 -1.58 27.63
CA GLU A 75 3.29 -0.91 28.92
C GLU A 75 2.89 0.55 28.97
N SER A 76 2.68 1.19 27.84
CA SER A 76 2.23 2.57 27.84
C SER A 76 0.72 2.62 28.05
N GLN A 77 0.30 3.27 29.13
CA GLN A 77 -1.07 3.71 29.35
C GLN A 77 -1.63 4.25 28.02
N ARG A 78 -2.83 3.82 27.65
CA ARG A 78 -3.49 4.29 26.44
C ARG A 78 -3.56 5.80 26.48
N TRP A 79 -2.72 6.45 25.69
CA TRP A 79 -2.67 7.91 25.60
C TRP A 79 -3.95 8.50 25.02
N LEU A 80 -4.69 7.68 24.29
CA LEU A 80 -5.89 8.11 23.57
C LEU A 80 -7.11 7.33 24.09
N ASP A 81 -8.21 8.03 24.33
CA ASP A 81 -9.50 7.41 24.68
C ASP A 81 -10.04 6.55 23.51
N LYS A 82 -11.00 5.68 23.82
CA LYS A 82 -11.59 4.77 22.82
C LYS A 82 -12.13 5.46 21.57
N LEU A 83 -12.61 6.69 21.69
CA LEU A 83 -13.13 7.49 20.57
C LEU A 83 -11.99 8.00 19.68
N GLU A 84 -10.91 8.49 20.28
CA GLU A 84 -9.73 9.00 19.59
C GLU A 84 -9.04 7.89 18.81
N TRP A 85 -8.95 6.69 19.36
CA TRP A 85 -8.44 5.50 18.64
C TRP A 85 -9.30 5.15 17.43
N ARG A 86 -10.62 5.17 17.56
CA ARG A 86 -11.52 4.89 16.43
C ARG A 86 -11.33 5.90 15.31
N SER A 87 -11.23 7.17 15.64
CA SER A 87 -11.00 8.23 14.66
C SER A 87 -9.62 8.08 13.99
N TYR A 88 -8.57 7.81 14.75
CA TYR A 88 -7.25 7.54 14.21
C TYR A 88 -7.25 6.38 13.19
N TYR A 89 -7.82 5.23 13.54
CA TYR A 89 -7.91 4.09 12.61
C TYR A 89 -8.76 4.38 11.38
N ALA A 90 -9.77 5.23 11.53
CA ALA A 90 -10.59 5.67 10.41
C ALA A 90 -9.80 6.52 9.41
N PHE A 91 -9.08 7.52 9.89
CA PHE A 91 -8.41 8.50 9.04
C PHE A 91 -6.98 8.13 8.66
N ARG A 92 -6.34 7.18 9.35
CA ARG A 92 -4.97 6.75 9.06
C ARG A 92 -4.74 6.41 7.59
N LYS A 93 -5.66 5.63 7.00
CA LYS A 93 -5.56 5.23 5.59
C LYS A 93 -5.74 6.40 4.64
N ALA A 94 -6.68 7.29 4.94
CA ALA A 94 -6.89 8.50 4.14
C ALA A 94 -5.68 9.44 4.22
N GLY A 95 -5.13 9.65 5.42
CA GLY A 95 -3.92 10.46 5.60
C GLY A 95 -2.73 9.92 4.82
N TRP A 96 -2.51 8.60 4.86
CA TRP A 96 -1.49 7.95 4.05
C TRP A 96 -1.74 8.11 2.56
N GLY A 97 -3.00 7.94 2.11
CA GLY A 97 -3.41 8.16 0.73
C GLY A 97 -3.16 9.58 0.24
N LEU A 98 -3.39 10.59 1.09
CA LEU A 98 -3.08 12.00 0.76
C LEU A 98 -1.58 12.25 0.59
N CYS A 99 -0.74 11.66 1.44
CA CYS A 99 0.71 11.72 1.28
C CYS A 99 1.15 11.13 -0.06
N LEU A 100 0.63 9.95 -0.41
CA LEU A 100 0.94 9.30 -1.69
C LEU A 100 0.39 10.08 -2.89
N MET A 101 -0.78 10.71 -2.76
CA MET A 101 -1.34 11.58 -3.78
C MET A 101 -0.39 12.74 -4.10
N TRP A 102 0.15 13.41 -3.08
CA TRP A 102 1.13 14.47 -3.27
C TRP A 102 2.41 13.97 -3.95
N VAL A 103 2.98 12.84 -3.46
CA VAL A 103 4.20 12.25 -4.06
C VAL A 103 3.97 11.94 -5.54
N THR A 104 2.85 11.27 -5.88
CA THR A 104 2.51 10.91 -7.26
C THR A 104 2.36 12.16 -8.12
N PHE A 105 1.60 13.15 -7.67
CA PHE A 105 1.39 14.40 -8.40
C PHE A 105 2.71 15.14 -8.64
N SER A 106 3.52 15.29 -7.59
CA SER A 106 4.81 16.00 -7.65
C SER A 106 5.80 15.30 -8.61
N CYS A 107 5.88 13.97 -8.56
CA CYS A 107 6.73 13.20 -9.47
C CYS A 107 6.24 13.30 -10.93
N CYS A 108 4.93 13.18 -11.18
CA CYS A 108 4.37 13.30 -12.54
C CYS A 108 4.57 14.69 -13.16
N ARG A 109 4.70 15.74 -12.34
CA ARG A 109 4.91 17.12 -12.79
C ARG A 109 6.36 17.58 -12.78
N GLY A 110 7.31 16.70 -12.44
CA GLY A 110 8.73 17.01 -12.40
C GLY A 110 9.18 17.81 -11.16
N TYR A 111 8.33 17.95 -10.15
CA TYR A 111 8.64 18.60 -8.88
C TYR A 111 9.21 17.66 -7.82
N GLY A 112 9.38 16.36 -8.14
CA GLY A 112 9.85 15.31 -7.23
C GLY A 112 11.36 15.33 -6.97
N GLY A 113 12.16 16.01 -7.82
CA GLY A 113 13.62 16.07 -7.68
C GLY A 113 14.25 14.68 -7.51
N PHE A 114 15.15 14.54 -6.55
CA PHE A 114 15.85 13.26 -6.24
C PHE A 114 14.88 12.08 -6.02
N ILE A 115 13.72 12.31 -5.41
CA ILE A 115 12.75 11.25 -5.16
C ILE A 115 12.17 10.74 -6.48
N ASN A 116 11.92 11.62 -7.44
CA ASN A 116 11.48 11.24 -8.77
C ASN A 116 12.53 10.40 -9.49
N ASP A 117 13.79 10.78 -9.44
CA ASP A 117 14.88 10.04 -10.09
C ASP A 117 15.05 8.64 -9.48
N PHE A 118 14.94 8.53 -8.17
CA PHE A 118 14.96 7.26 -7.46
C PHE A 118 13.78 6.37 -7.84
N LEU A 119 12.54 6.90 -7.84
CA LEU A 119 11.33 6.13 -8.17
C LEU A 119 11.26 5.76 -9.66
N SER A 120 11.85 6.57 -10.54
CA SER A 120 11.89 6.32 -11.99
C SER A 120 13.04 5.40 -12.41
N TRP A 121 13.85 4.94 -11.45
CA TRP A 121 14.97 4.06 -11.77
C TRP A 121 14.50 2.73 -12.34
N GLY A 122 15.11 2.31 -13.46
CA GLY A 122 14.73 1.09 -14.20
C GLY A 122 14.78 -0.21 -13.40
N PHE A 123 15.50 -0.21 -12.26
CA PHE A 123 15.53 -1.33 -11.33
C PHE A 123 14.14 -1.72 -10.79
N TRP A 124 13.23 -0.76 -10.63
CA TRP A 124 11.88 -1.02 -10.11
C TRP A 124 10.93 -1.66 -11.14
N LEU A 125 11.27 -1.58 -12.44
CA LEU A 125 10.41 -2.08 -13.52
C LEU A 125 10.07 -3.58 -13.40
N PRO A 126 11.04 -4.50 -13.23
CA PRO A 126 10.73 -5.92 -13.09
C PRO A 126 9.94 -6.21 -11.80
N ILE A 127 10.30 -5.52 -10.69
CA ILE A 127 9.63 -5.70 -9.41
C ILE A 127 8.16 -5.25 -9.50
N SER A 128 7.88 -4.12 -10.14
CA SER A 128 6.52 -3.61 -10.30
C SER A 128 5.62 -4.54 -11.12
N LYS A 129 6.16 -5.22 -12.13
CA LYS A 129 5.42 -6.20 -12.93
C LYS A 129 5.04 -7.46 -12.14
N VAL A 130 5.92 -7.88 -11.22
CA VAL A 130 5.69 -9.07 -10.41
C VAL A 130 4.88 -8.76 -9.15
N SER A 131 4.84 -7.49 -8.72
CA SER A 131 4.27 -7.07 -7.44
C SER A 131 2.78 -7.42 -7.30
N PHE A 132 2.00 -7.37 -8.38
CA PHE A 132 0.58 -7.73 -8.34
C PHE A 132 0.37 -9.20 -7.99
N MET A 133 1.07 -10.11 -8.65
CA MET A 133 1.00 -11.54 -8.35
C MET A 133 1.60 -11.88 -6.99
N ALA A 134 2.71 -11.24 -6.61
CA ALA A 134 3.28 -11.37 -5.28
C ALA A 134 2.29 -10.92 -4.21
N TYR A 135 1.54 -9.84 -4.43
CA TYR A 135 0.48 -9.38 -3.54
C TYR A 135 -0.67 -10.40 -3.40
N LEU A 136 -1.06 -11.08 -4.47
CA LEU A 136 -2.09 -12.12 -4.39
C LEU A 136 -1.62 -13.33 -3.57
N PHE A 137 -0.38 -13.78 -3.76
CA PHE A 137 0.14 -14.96 -3.09
C PHE A 137 0.60 -14.71 -1.65
N HIS A 138 1.03 -13.49 -1.30
CA HIS A 138 1.62 -13.23 0.03
C HIS A 138 0.67 -13.58 1.19
N MET A 139 -0.63 -13.37 1.03
CA MET A 139 -1.60 -13.68 2.09
C MET A 139 -1.67 -15.19 2.35
N SER A 140 -1.70 -16.01 1.29
CA SER A 140 -1.73 -17.47 1.42
C SER A 140 -0.43 -17.99 2.00
N ILE A 141 0.71 -17.50 1.54
CA ILE A 141 2.04 -17.87 2.02
C ILE A 141 2.21 -17.50 3.50
N ASN A 142 1.78 -16.30 3.90
CA ASN A 142 1.80 -15.87 5.30
C ASN A 142 0.91 -16.76 6.17
N TRP A 143 -0.28 -17.10 5.69
CA TRP A 143 -1.22 -17.91 6.43
C TRP A 143 -0.69 -19.33 6.67
N GLU A 144 -0.18 -19.97 5.62
CA GLU A 144 0.45 -21.30 5.75
C GLU A 144 1.64 -21.27 6.70
N PHE A 145 2.50 -20.25 6.58
CA PHE A 145 3.65 -20.09 7.44
C PHE A 145 3.26 -20.02 8.92
N PHE A 146 2.26 -19.20 9.28
CA PHE A 146 1.81 -19.09 10.67
C PHE A 146 1.04 -20.31 11.17
N LEU A 147 0.33 -21.05 10.30
CA LEU A 147 -0.38 -22.27 10.67
C LEU A 147 0.53 -23.47 10.89
N LEU A 148 1.64 -23.55 10.16
CA LEU A 148 2.61 -24.63 10.28
C LEU A 148 3.49 -24.52 11.53
N GLN A 149 3.45 -23.40 12.23
CA GLN A 149 4.24 -23.20 13.45
C GLN A 149 3.56 -23.83 14.66
N SER A 150 4.22 -24.84 15.22
CA SER A 150 3.75 -25.58 16.39
C SER A 150 4.20 -24.99 17.74
N TYR A 151 5.03 -23.94 17.72
CA TYR A 151 5.60 -23.32 18.91
C TYR A 151 5.30 -21.82 18.96
N GLN A 152 5.35 -21.26 20.16
CA GLN A 152 5.19 -19.84 20.36
C GLN A 152 6.44 -19.09 19.83
N LEU A 153 6.20 -18.08 19.01
CA LEU A 153 7.25 -17.22 18.51
C LEU A 153 7.64 -16.19 19.59
N ASP A 154 8.89 -16.21 19.99
CA ASP A 154 9.42 -15.15 20.83
C ASP A 154 9.56 -13.87 20.00
N TYR A 155 9.06 -12.75 20.55
CA TYR A 155 9.13 -11.47 19.88
C TYR A 155 10.51 -10.84 20.05
N SER A 156 11.38 -11.06 19.06
CA SER A 156 12.69 -10.42 18.95
C SER A 156 12.83 -9.74 17.58
N LEU A 157 13.42 -8.55 17.55
CA LEU A 157 13.68 -7.84 16.28
C LEU A 157 14.54 -8.68 15.33
N TRP A 158 15.52 -9.40 15.87
CA TRP A 158 16.35 -10.31 15.08
C TRP A 158 15.54 -11.42 14.45
N GLN A 159 14.67 -12.04 15.22
CA GLN A 159 13.83 -13.13 14.75
C GLN A 159 12.82 -12.64 13.73
N LEU A 160 12.21 -11.48 13.96
CA LEU A 160 11.30 -10.84 13.00
C LEU A 160 11.97 -10.57 11.65
N THR A 161 13.20 -10.02 11.66
CA THR A 161 13.94 -9.75 10.41
C THR A 161 14.37 -11.04 9.71
N ALA A 162 14.80 -12.06 10.47
CA ALA A 162 15.19 -13.36 9.96
C ALA A 162 14.03 -14.10 9.26
N TRP A 163 12.79 -13.85 9.69
CA TRP A 163 11.59 -14.40 9.06
C TRP A 163 11.11 -13.54 7.88
N PHE A 164 11.16 -12.23 8.02
CA PHE A 164 10.67 -11.30 7.01
C PHE A 164 11.43 -11.40 5.69
N VAL A 165 12.76 -11.46 5.73
CA VAL A 165 13.59 -11.46 4.53
C VAL A 165 13.34 -12.68 3.63
N PRO A 166 13.39 -13.93 4.12
CA PRO A 166 13.07 -15.10 3.30
C PRO A 166 11.65 -15.06 2.76
N GLN A 167 10.69 -14.59 3.55
CA GLN A 167 9.30 -14.53 3.15
C GLN A 167 9.06 -13.57 1.98
N VAL A 168 9.73 -12.41 1.96
CA VAL A 168 9.70 -11.49 0.82
C VAL A 168 10.22 -12.19 -0.45
N TRP A 169 11.33 -12.93 -0.35
CA TRP A 169 11.88 -13.67 -1.49
C TRP A 169 10.94 -14.76 -2.00
N VAL A 170 10.34 -15.53 -1.09
CA VAL A 170 9.36 -16.57 -1.47
C VAL A 170 8.15 -15.93 -2.16
N CYS A 171 7.62 -14.82 -1.66
CA CYS A 171 6.52 -14.10 -2.29
C CYS A 171 6.87 -13.55 -3.67
N LEU A 172 8.09 -13.03 -3.85
CA LEU A 172 8.55 -12.52 -5.15
C LEU A 172 8.74 -13.67 -6.16
N LEU A 173 9.30 -14.80 -5.75
CA LEU A 173 9.44 -15.98 -6.60
C LEU A 173 8.08 -16.57 -7.00
N ALA A 174 7.17 -16.72 -6.03
CA ALA A 174 5.80 -17.16 -6.31
C ALA A 174 5.06 -16.17 -7.24
N GLY A 175 5.26 -14.86 -7.02
CA GLY A 175 4.75 -13.81 -7.88
C GLY A 175 5.29 -13.87 -9.30
N LEU A 176 6.60 -14.14 -9.47
CA LEU A 176 7.22 -14.31 -10.77
C LEU A 176 6.63 -15.52 -11.51
N LEU A 177 6.51 -16.66 -10.84
CA LEU A 177 5.89 -17.85 -11.42
C LEU A 177 4.43 -17.59 -11.80
N GLY A 178 3.67 -16.95 -10.92
CA GLY A 178 2.27 -16.58 -11.19
C GLY A 178 2.13 -15.59 -12.35
N SER A 179 3.02 -14.62 -12.46
CA SER A 179 3.02 -13.66 -13.58
C SER A 179 3.31 -14.35 -14.92
N LEU A 180 4.27 -15.27 -14.95
CA LEU A 180 4.63 -16.02 -16.16
C LEU A 180 3.53 -16.99 -16.59
N THR A 181 2.90 -17.69 -15.64
CA THR A 181 1.93 -18.76 -15.93
C THR A 181 0.52 -18.27 -16.12
N LEU A 182 0.10 -17.24 -15.38
CA LEU A 182 -1.27 -16.74 -15.38
C LEU A 182 -1.39 -15.37 -16.08
N GLU A 183 -0.69 -14.35 -15.59
CA GLU A 183 -0.89 -12.98 -16.03
C GLU A 183 -0.55 -12.77 -17.51
N LEU A 184 0.60 -13.27 -17.97
CA LEU A 184 1.02 -13.11 -19.37
C LEU A 184 0.09 -13.83 -20.37
N PRO A 185 -0.32 -15.09 -20.16
CA PRO A 185 -1.26 -15.77 -21.08
C PRO A 185 -2.63 -15.09 -21.10
N PHE A 186 -3.19 -14.77 -19.91
CA PHE A 186 -4.48 -14.10 -19.83
C PHE A 186 -4.46 -12.70 -20.45
N GLY A 187 -3.38 -11.94 -20.25
CA GLY A 187 -3.22 -10.63 -20.90
C GLY A 187 -3.16 -10.71 -22.43
N LYS A 188 -2.59 -11.76 -23.01
CA LYS A 188 -2.63 -11.99 -24.47
C LYS A 188 -4.04 -12.33 -24.96
N ILE A 189 -4.74 -13.21 -24.26
CA ILE A 189 -6.12 -13.60 -24.59
C ILE A 189 -7.03 -12.37 -24.54
N GLN A 190 -6.94 -11.57 -23.47
CA GLN A 190 -7.72 -10.35 -23.32
C GLN A 190 -7.51 -9.36 -24.49
N LYS A 191 -6.27 -9.15 -24.91
CA LYS A 191 -5.95 -8.28 -26.05
C LYS A 191 -6.59 -8.77 -27.34
N ILE A 192 -6.54 -10.09 -27.61
CA ILE A 192 -7.16 -10.69 -28.80
C ILE A 192 -8.68 -10.50 -28.77
N LEU A 193 -9.32 -10.77 -27.61
CA LEU A 193 -10.76 -10.59 -27.44
C LEU A 193 -11.19 -9.14 -27.68
N ILE A 194 -10.48 -8.17 -27.07
CA ILE A 194 -10.77 -6.75 -27.26
C ILE A 194 -10.63 -6.34 -28.73
N GLN A 195 -9.58 -6.81 -29.42
CA GLN A 195 -9.40 -6.51 -30.85
C GLN A 195 -10.51 -7.10 -31.72
N GLN A 196 -11.02 -8.28 -31.39
CA GLN A 196 -12.14 -8.89 -32.09
C GLN A 196 -13.43 -8.12 -31.84
N LEU A 197 -13.70 -7.73 -30.57
CA LEU A 197 -14.87 -6.93 -30.22
C LEU A 197 -14.87 -5.57 -30.90
N LEU A 198 -13.73 -4.89 -30.98
CA LEU A 198 -13.60 -3.61 -31.66
C LEU A 198 -13.86 -3.71 -33.19
N LYS A 199 -13.57 -4.86 -33.80
CA LYS A 199 -13.88 -5.12 -35.21
C LYS A 199 -15.38 -5.38 -35.47
N LEU A 200 -16.13 -5.78 -34.45
CA LEU A 200 -17.57 -6.06 -34.55
C LEU A 200 -18.44 -4.83 -34.30
N ILE A 201 -17.86 -3.74 -33.78
CA ILE A 201 -18.58 -2.47 -33.58
C ILE A 201 -18.43 -1.67 -34.87
N PRO A 202 -19.48 -1.59 -35.72
CA PRO A 202 -19.47 -0.71 -36.91
C PRO A 202 -19.43 0.74 -36.41
N GLY A 203 -18.47 1.52 -36.92
CA GLY A 203 -18.38 2.96 -36.68
C GLY A 203 -19.57 3.75 -37.22
#